data_fedfc7f3c1fcd38275dc1f50bd1ff8e0
#
_entry.id   fedfc7f3c1fcd38275dc1f50bd1ff8e0
#
_cell.length_a   1.000
_cell.length_b   1.000
_cell.length_c   1.000
_cell.angle_alpha   90.00
_cell.angle_beta   90.00
_cell.angle_gamma   90.00
#
_symmetry.space_group_name_H-M   'P 1'
#
loop_
_entity.id
_entity.type
_entity.pdbx_description
1 polymer ?
#
loop_
_entity_poly.entity_id
_entity_poly.type
_entity_poly.pdbx_seq_one_letter_code
_entity_poly.pdbx_strand_id
1 'polypeptide(L)'
;MGSKVSLKLGSEDRGRLLRIILHGENWRERERAQTLIHLDDGLSLAQAAERVGVHVRTAGFTRLDWLARHFESLIDRPRTGAPQKISPEQLSKVLVAARSEPLTAKALLAKHVEAGGALVHLNTLKGALTAAGFVWKRTRHLLRKKERG
;
A
#
# COMPACT_ATOMS: atom_id res chain seq x y z
N MET A 1 -36.61 -16.84 -4.58
CA MET A 1 -36.20 -16.32 -5.91
C MET A 1 -35.28 -15.13 -5.68
N GLY A 2 -34.01 -15.27 -6.03
CA GLY A 2 -33.05 -14.17 -5.92
C GLY A 2 -33.45 -13.04 -6.84
N SER A 3 -33.64 -11.85 -6.28
CA SER A 3 -33.86 -10.62 -7.04
C SER A 3 -32.81 -10.51 -8.15
N LYS A 4 -33.26 -10.42 -9.42
CA LYS A 4 -32.34 -10.14 -10.54
C LYS A 4 -31.71 -8.77 -10.30
N VAL A 5 -30.50 -8.79 -9.82
CA VAL A 5 -29.70 -7.58 -9.62
C VAL A 5 -29.25 -7.13 -11.00
N SER A 6 -29.95 -6.17 -11.59
CA SER A 6 -29.59 -5.61 -12.89
C SER A 6 -28.71 -4.37 -12.70
N LEU A 7 -27.64 -4.30 -13.47
CA LEU A 7 -26.85 -3.10 -13.67
C LEU A 7 -27.15 -2.57 -15.07
N LYS A 8 -27.35 -1.26 -15.20
CA LYS A 8 -27.48 -0.58 -16.50
C LYS A 8 -26.38 0.47 -16.61
N LEU A 9 -25.57 0.34 -17.65
CA LEU A 9 -24.52 1.28 -17.98
C LEU A 9 -24.98 2.25 -19.06
N GLY A 10 -24.56 3.50 -18.99
CA GLY A 10 -24.68 4.43 -20.10
C GLY A 10 -23.79 4.00 -21.28
N SER A 11 -24.14 4.40 -22.49
CA SER A 11 -23.35 4.05 -23.69
C SER A 11 -21.92 4.51 -23.65
N GLU A 12 -21.67 5.68 -23.06
CA GLU A 12 -20.33 6.25 -22.86
C GLU A 12 -19.51 5.42 -21.86
N ASP A 13 -20.09 5.12 -20.72
CA ASP A 13 -19.45 4.31 -19.66
C ASP A 13 -19.13 2.91 -20.19
N ARG A 14 -20.07 2.29 -20.89
CA ARG A 14 -19.86 1.00 -21.55
C ARG A 14 -18.68 1.05 -22.53
N GLY A 15 -18.62 2.08 -23.37
CA GLY A 15 -17.53 2.27 -24.33
C GLY A 15 -16.16 2.44 -23.64
N ARG A 16 -16.10 3.17 -22.53
CA ARG A 16 -14.88 3.32 -21.73
C ARG A 16 -14.46 2.02 -21.05
N LEU A 17 -15.40 1.26 -20.49
CA LEU A 17 -15.12 -0.05 -19.89
C LEU A 17 -14.59 -1.05 -20.93
N LEU A 18 -15.16 -1.09 -22.13
CA LEU A 18 -14.66 -1.94 -23.22
C LEU A 18 -13.22 -1.56 -23.62
N ARG A 19 -12.89 -0.28 -23.66
CA ARG A 19 -11.50 0.17 -23.90
C ARG A 19 -10.54 -0.27 -22.79
N ILE A 20 -10.97 -0.25 -21.52
CA ILE A 20 -10.16 -0.76 -20.40
C ILE A 20 -9.93 -2.26 -20.53
N ILE A 21 -10.95 -3.02 -20.94
CA ILE A 21 -10.83 -4.47 -21.18
C ILE A 21 -9.80 -4.77 -22.27
N LEU A 22 -9.81 -4.01 -23.35
CA LEU A 22 -8.95 -4.26 -24.52
C LEU A 22 -7.51 -3.74 -24.32
N HIS A 23 -7.35 -2.58 -23.70
CA HIS A 23 -6.08 -1.84 -23.66
C HIS A 23 -5.56 -1.54 -22.26
N GLY A 24 -6.31 -1.87 -21.20
CA GLY A 24 -5.86 -1.61 -19.81
C GLY A 24 -4.64 -2.47 -19.46
N GLU A 25 -3.65 -1.87 -18.83
CA GLU A 25 -2.46 -2.59 -18.37
C GLU A 25 -2.73 -3.40 -17.10
N ASN A 26 -3.58 -2.89 -16.22
CA ASN A 26 -3.89 -3.53 -14.95
C ASN A 26 -4.97 -4.62 -15.13
N TRP A 27 -4.58 -5.86 -14.84
CA TRP A 27 -5.49 -7.01 -14.97
C TRP A 27 -6.72 -6.93 -14.05
N ARG A 28 -6.59 -6.32 -12.85
CA ARG A 28 -7.71 -6.16 -11.91
C ARG A 28 -8.74 -5.17 -12.41
N GLU A 29 -8.30 -4.09 -13.05
CA GLU A 29 -9.21 -3.14 -13.68
C GLU A 29 -9.97 -3.77 -14.84
N ARG A 30 -9.29 -4.58 -15.65
CA ARG A 30 -9.91 -5.34 -16.73
C ARG A 30 -10.94 -6.35 -16.20
N GLU A 31 -10.60 -7.09 -15.15
CA GLU A 31 -11.49 -8.07 -14.51
C GLU A 31 -12.76 -7.41 -13.97
N ARG A 32 -12.63 -6.27 -13.28
CA ARG A 32 -13.77 -5.49 -12.78
C ARG A 32 -14.61 -4.94 -13.91
N ALA A 33 -13.99 -4.40 -14.96
CA ALA A 33 -14.69 -3.90 -16.14
C ALA A 33 -15.47 -5.02 -16.86
N GLN A 34 -14.88 -6.21 -17.02
CA GLN A 34 -15.56 -7.38 -17.59
C GLN A 34 -16.79 -7.77 -16.76
N THR A 35 -16.66 -7.79 -15.44
CA THR A 35 -17.79 -8.08 -14.55
C THR A 35 -18.93 -7.12 -14.77
N LEU A 36 -18.65 -5.82 -14.85
CA LEU A 36 -19.67 -4.78 -15.07
C LEU A 36 -20.34 -4.92 -16.45
N ILE A 37 -19.57 -5.20 -17.50
CA ILE A 37 -20.12 -5.42 -18.85
C ILE A 37 -21.06 -6.63 -18.87
N HIS A 38 -20.68 -7.73 -18.24
CA HIS A 38 -21.55 -8.92 -18.18
C HIS A 38 -22.84 -8.66 -17.39
N LEU A 39 -22.78 -7.86 -16.33
CA LEU A 39 -23.99 -7.45 -15.61
C LEU A 39 -24.89 -6.53 -16.44
N ASP A 40 -24.31 -5.62 -17.22
CA ASP A 40 -25.04 -4.76 -18.16
C ASP A 40 -25.69 -5.57 -19.28
N ASP A 41 -25.06 -6.64 -19.72
CA ASP A 41 -25.61 -7.60 -20.69
C ASP A 41 -26.79 -8.44 -20.14
N GLY A 42 -27.13 -8.26 -18.86
CA GLY A 42 -28.27 -8.93 -18.22
C GLY A 42 -27.92 -10.26 -17.56
N LEU A 43 -26.64 -10.62 -17.42
CA LEU A 43 -26.23 -11.80 -16.68
C LEU A 43 -26.49 -11.59 -15.18
N SER A 44 -26.79 -12.68 -14.48
CA SER A 44 -26.83 -12.67 -13.01
C SER A 44 -25.43 -12.50 -12.42
N LEU A 45 -25.34 -12.13 -11.14
CA LEU A 45 -24.06 -12.06 -10.45
C LEU A 45 -23.29 -13.39 -10.52
N ALA A 46 -23.97 -14.52 -10.36
CA ALA A 46 -23.35 -15.84 -10.46
C ALA A 46 -22.81 -16.11 -11.86
N GLN A 47 -23.56 -15.80 -12.89
CA GLN A 47 -23.16 -16.00 -14.29
C GLN A 47 -22.00 -15.08 -14.68
N ALA A 48 -22.03 -13.80 -14.26
CA ALA A 48 -20.95 -12.86 -14.50
C ALA A 48 -19.67 -13.30 -13.78
N ALA A 49 -19.78 -13.72 -12.52
CA ALA A 49 -18.66 -14.23 -11.73
C ALA A 49 -18.02 -15.47 -12.36
N GLU A 50 -18.83 -16.41 -12.82
CA GLU A 50 -18.36 -17.62 -13.51
C GLU A 50 -17.60 -17.28 -14.79
N ARG A 51 -18.14 -16.37 -15.62
CA ARG A 51 -17.49 -15.96 -16.87
C ARG A 51 -16.16 -15.25 -16.68
N VAL A 52 -16.04 -14.47 -15.63
CA VAL A 52 -14.81 -13.73 -15.32
C VAL A 52 -13.82 -14.59 -14.53
N GLY A 53 -14.29 -15.65 -13.88
CA GLY A 53 -13.47 -16.53 -13.06
C GLY A 53 -13.25 -16.01 -11.62
N VAL A 54 -14.20 -15.27 -11.09
CA VAL A 54 -14.17 -14.72 -9.72
C VAL A 54 -15.28 -15.31 -8.86
N HIS A 55 -15.16 -15.17 -7.56
CA HIS A 55 -16.23 -15.57 -6.65
C HIS A 55 -17.44 -14.61 -6.78
N VAL A 56 -18.66 -15.16 -6.66
CA VAL A 56 -19.90 -14.38 -6.79
C VAL A 56 -19.95 -13.17 -5.84
N ARG A 57 -19.41 -13.30 -4.64
CA ARG A 57 -19.29 -12.19 -3.67
C ARG A 57 -18.40 -11.06 -4.21
N THR A 58 -17.31 -11.40 -4.89
CA THR A 58 -16.41 -10.42 -5.53
C THR A 58 -17.15 -9.65 -6.64
N ALA A 59 -17.91 -10.34 -7.48
CA ALA A 59 -18.74 -9.68 -8.50
C ALA A 59 -19.79 -8.74 -7.86
N GLY A 60 -20.40 -9.15 -6.74
CA GLY A 60 -21.30 -8.32 -5.96
C GLY A 60 -20.65 -7.05 -5.43
N PHE A 61 -19.46 -7.15 -4.87
CA PHE A 61 -18.69 -5.98 -4.41
C PHE A 61 -18.28 -5.07 -5.56
N THR A 62 -17.83 -5.61 -6.68
CA THR A 62 -17.50 -4.82 -7.88
C THR A 62 -18.68 -3.98 -8.33
N ARG A 63 -19.88 -4.55 -8.35
CA ARG A 63 -21.11 -3.84 -8.68
C ARG A 63 -21.42 -2.72 -7.68
N LEU A 64 -21.39 -3.01 -6.38
CA LEU A 64 -21.66 -2.02 -5.32
C LEU A 64 -20.65 -0.87 -5.34
N ASP A 65 -19.38 -1.19 -5.52
CA ASP A 65 -18.32 -0.19 -5.65
C ASP A 65 -18.52 0.69 -6.89
N TRP A 66 -18.93 0.11 -8.01
CA TRP A 66 -19.25 0.88 -9.22
C TRP A 66 -20.40 1.86 -8.98
N LEU A 67 -21.47 1.43 -8.34
CA LEU A 67 -22.60 2.29 -8.02
C LEU A 67 -22.22 3.45 -7.09
N ALA A 68 -21.23 3.24 -6.21
CA ALA A 68 -20.77 4.26 -5.28
C ALA A 68 -19.71 5.20 -5.87
N ARG A 69 -18.79 4.71 -6.71
CA ARG A 69 -17.59 5.45 -7.12
C ARG A 69 -17.29 5.42 -8.62
N HIS A 70 -18.12 4.79 -9.44
CA HIS A 70 -17.91 4.68 -10.88
C HIS A 70 -16.50 4.20 -11.27
N PHE A 71 -15.81 4.89 -12.15
CA PHE A 71 -14.47 4.51 -12.65
C PHE A 71 -13.38 4.44 -11.56
N GLU A 72 -13.51 5.19 -10.49
CA GLU A 72 -12.58 5.09 -9.37
C GLU A 72 -12.65 3.73 -8.66
N SER A 73 -13.77 3.01 -8.80
CA SER A 73 -13.94 1.68 -8.23
C SER A 73 -13.07 0.61 -8.90
N LEU A 74 -12.64 0.85 -10.13
CA LEU A 74 -11.79 -0.07 -10.88
C LEU A 74 -10.36 -0.10 -10.34
N ILE A 75 -9.90 1.02 -9.79
CA ILE A 75 -8.56 1.20 -9.24
C ILE A 75 -8.49 0.65 -7.82
N ASP A 76 -7.42 -0.08 -7.50
CA ASP A 76 -7.20 -0.56 -6.13
C ASP A 76 -7.01 0.61 -5.16
N ARG A 77 -7.72 0.56 -4.05
CA ARG A 77 -7.51 1.52 -2.96
C ARG A 77 -6.12 1.32 -2.34
N PRO A 78 -5.40 2.39 -2.01
CA PRO A 78 -4.19 2.28 -1.22
C PRO A 78 -4.51 1.52 0.07
N ARG A 79 -3.73 0.50 0.37
CA ARG A 79 -3.85 -0.22 1.65
C ARG A 79 -3.11 0.59 2.71
N THR A 80 -3.76 0.81 3.83
CA THR A 80 -3.15 1.53 4.97
C THR A 80 -1.93 0.81 5.55
N GLY A 81 -1.76 -0.46 5.24
CA GLY A 81 -0.67 -1.27 5.76
C GLY A 81 -0.77 -1.49 7.28
N ALA A 82 0.27 -2.06 7.85
CA ALA A 82 0.38 -2.18 9.30
C ALA A 82 0.66 -0.80 9.93
N PRO A 83 0.13 -0.51 11.13
CA PRO A 83 0.46 0.72 11.85
C PRO A 83 1.97 0.87 12.03
N GLN A 84 2.48 2.09 11.87
CA GLN A 84 3.89 2.38 12.12
C GLN A 84 4.21 2.15 13.59
N LYS A 85 5.24 1.36 13.86
CA LYS A 85 5.69 1.06 15.23
C LYS A 85 6.36 2.25 15.91
N ILE A 86 6.89 3.19 15.13
CA ILE A 86 7.51 4.43 15.59
C ILE A 86 6.64 5.57 15.08
N SER A 87 6.06 6.35 15.97
CA SER A 87 5.25 7.50 15.60
C SER A 87 6.11 8.62 14.96
N PRO A 88 5.52 9.51 14.14
CA PRO A 88 6.25 10.64 13.58
C PRO A 88 6.94 11.52 14.64
N GLU A 89 6.32 11.71 15.80
CA GLU A 89 6.89 12.48 16.93
C GLU A 89 8.09 11.78 17.54
N GLN A 90 8.01 10.47 17.76
CA GLN A 90 9.11 9.65 18.25
C GLN A 90 10.27 9.63 17.25
N LEU A 91 9.96 9.50 15.95
CA LEU A 91 10.97 9.55 14.90
C LEU A 91 11.69 10.91 14.88
N SER A 92 10.95 12.01 15.02
CA SER A 92 11.56 13.36 15.09
C SER A 92 12.57 13.49 16.24
N LYS A 93 12.27 12.96 17.42
CA LYS A 93 13.19 12.93 18.56
C LYS A 93 14.47 12.12 18.27
N VAL A 94 14.31 10.96 17.63
CA VAL A 94 15.46 10.13 17.24
C VAL A 94 16.30 10.83 16.18
N LEU A 95 15.68 11.52 15.21
CA LEU A 95 16.38 12.28 14.19
C LEU A 95 17.21 13.44 14.79
N VAL A 96 16.67 14.14 15.77
CA VAL A 96 17.39 15.20 16.50
C VAL A 96 18.61 14.60 17.19
N ALA A 97 18.45 13.49 17.90
CA ALA A 97 19.56 12.79 18.56
C ALA A 97 20.62 12.31 17.57
N ALA A 98 20.21 11.77 16.42
CA ALA A 98 21.11 11.30 15.37
C ALA A 98 21.90 12.44 14.69
N ARG A 99 21.36 13.64 14.66
CA ARG A 99 22.03 14.84 14.10
C ARG A 99 22.98 15.50 15.09
N SER A 100 22.65 15.46 16.39
CA SER A 100 23.45 16.12 17.42
C SER A 100 24.72 15.35 17.79
N GLU A 101 24.68 14.03 17.70
CA GLU A 101 25.80 13.16 18.09
C GLU A 101 25.99 11.99 17.11
N PRO A 102 27.23 11.58 16.84
CA PRO A 102 27.50 10.40 16.01
C PRO A 102 27.23 9.11 16.79
N LEU A 103 25.95 8.73 16.89
CA LEU A 103 25.50 7.57 17.63
C LEU A 103 25.39 6.32 16.77
N THR A 104 25.63 5.16 17.38
CA THR A 104 25.30 3.88 16.74
C THR A 104 23.80 3.62 16.74
N ALA A 105 23.33 2.76 15.85
CA ALA A 105 21.91 2.39 15.81
C ALA A 105 21.41 1.80 17.14
N LYS A 106 22.26 1.04 17.86
CA LYS A 106 21.96 0.53 19.21
C LYS A 106 21.76 1.64 20.23
N ALA A 107 22.65 2.66 20.22
CA ALA A 107 22.55 3.79 21.12
C ALA A 107 21.31 4.66 20.84
N LEU A 108 20.96 4.84 19.56
CA LEU A 108 19.73 5.53 19.18
C LEU A 108 18.48 4.76 19.60
N LEU A 109 18.48 3.43 19.50
CA LEU A 109 17.40 2.60 19.98
C LEU A 109 17.24 2.71 21.49
N ALA A 110 18.33 2.67 22.26
CA ALA A 110 18.31 2.85 23.70
C ALA A 110 17.73 4.22 24.09
N LYS A 111 18.14 5.29 23.44
CA LYS A 111 17.57 6.65 23.66
C LYS A 111 16.09 6.72 23.32
N HIS A 112 15.65 6.05 22.25
CA HIS A 112 14.24 5.97 21.88
C HIS A 112 13.39 5.30 22.97
N VAL A 113 13.87 4.18 23.52
CA VAL A 113 13.19 3.46 24.60
C VAL A 113 13.18 4.27 25.90
N GLU A 114 14.31 4.89 26.27
CA GLU A 114 14.40 5.77 27.43
C GLU A 114 13.46 6.98 27.37
N ALA A 115 13.21 7.49 26.16
CA ALA A 115 12.27 8.58 25.92
C ALA A 115 10.79 8.12 25.93
N GLY A 116 10.51 6.89 26.31
CA GLY A 116 9.16 6.31 26.39
C GLY A 116 8.66 5.71 25.07
N GLY A 117 9.53 5.53 24.07
CA GLY A 117 9.20 4.86 22.82
C GLY A 117 9.05 3.35 23.00
N ALA A 118 8.24 2.72 22.14
CA ALA A 118 8.09 1.28 22.14
C ALA A 118 9.39 0.57 21.76
N LEU A 119 9.68 -0.56 22.42
CA LEU A 119 10.79 -1.41 22.01
C LEU A 119 10.51 -2.01 20.63
N VAL A 120 11.32 -1.65 19.66
CA VAL A 120 11.26 -2.15 18.28
C VAL A 120 12.53 -2.87 17.90
N HIS A 121 12.48 -3.72 16.89
CA HIS A 121 13.68 -4.36 16.37
C HIS A 121 14.62 -3.30 15.75
N LEU A 122 15.94 -3.51 15.91
CA LEU A 122 16.96 -2.58 15.41
C LEU A 122 16.79 -2.24 13.92
N ASN A 123 16.41 -3.22 13.10
CA ASN A 123 16.17 -3.01 11.67
C ASN A 123 14.96 -2.12 11.39
N THR A 124 13.96 -2.12 12.26
CA THR A 124 12.80 -1.20 12.17
C THR A 124 13.25 0.25 12.35
N LEU A 125 14.07 0.51 13.35
CA LEU A 125 14.65 1.83 13.58
C LEU A 125 15.57 2.26 12.43
N LYS A 126 16.46 1.38 11.97
CA LYS A 126 17.33 1.64 10.81
C LYS A 126 16.53 1.97 9.55
N GLY A 127 15.47 1.21 9.28
CA GLY A 127 14.59 1.44 8.13
C GLY A 127 13.90 2.80 8.20
N ALA A 128 13.39 3.19 9.37
CA ALA A 128 12.77 4.50 9.57
C ALA A 128 13.77 5.66 9.37
N LEU A 129 15.00 5.52 9.86
CA LEU A 129 16.06 6.51 9.67
C LEU A 129 16.52 6.60 8.22
N THR A 130 16.64 5.47 7.53
CA THR A 130 17.00 5.44 6.11
C THR A 130 15.90 6.11 5.26
N ALA A 131 14.64 5.84 5.56
CA ALA A 131 13.51 6.51 4.89
C ALA A 131 13.50 8.03 5.13
N ALA A 132 14.03 8.50 6.27
CA ALA A 132 14.21 9.91 6.58
C ALA A 132 15.49 10.53 5.97
N GLY A 133 16.25 9.79 5.16
CA GLY A 133 17.44 10.27 4.46
C GLY A 133 18.78 10.03 5.17
N PHE A 134 18.80 9.26 6.26
CA PHE A 134 20.05 8.91 6.93
C PHE A 134 20.76 7.75 6.23
N VAL A 135 22.08 7.87 6.10
CA VAL A 135 22.95 6.85 5.54
C VAL A 135 23.93 6.36 6.62
N TRP A 136 23.98 5.05 6.82
CA TRP A 136 24.89 4.42 7.75
C TRP A 136 26.29 4.29 7.13
N LYS A 137 27.27 4.97 7.73
CA LYS A 137 28.68 4.87 7.33
C LYS A 137 29.44 4.04 8.37
N ARG A 138 30.32 3.14 7.91
CA ARG A 138 31.27 2.49 8.79
C ARG A 138 32.29 3.53 9.26
N THR A 139 32.43 3.74 10.55
CA THR A 139 33.55 4.46 11.13
C THR A 139 34.81 3.64 10.89
N ARG A 140 35.77 4.14 10.13
CA ARG A 140 37.10 3.58 10.05
C ARG A 140 37.84 4.04 11.28
N HIS A 141 38.29 3.11 12.14
CA HIS A 141 39.29 3.40 13.15
C HIS A 141 40.61 3.71 12.43
N LEU A 142 40.97 4.96 12.36
CA LEU A 142 42.32 5.35 11.97
C LEU A 142 43.23 4.92 13.14
N LEU A 143 44.07 3.91 12.92
CA LEU A 143 45.16 3.61 13.82
C LEU A 143 46.06 4.85 13.89
N ARG A 144 46.12 5.54 15.02
CA ARG A 144 47.12 6.57 15.26
C ARG A 144 48.48 5.93 15.01
N LYS A 145 49.20 6.45 14.05
CA LYS A 145 50.60 6.09 13.83
C LYS A 145 51.32 6.37 15.13
N LYS A 146 51.80 5.30 15.79
CA LYS A 146 52.60 5.44 16.99
C LYS A 146 53.88 6.12 16.58
N GLU A 147 54.06 7.39 16.96
CA GLU A 147 55.35 8.05 16.79
C GLU A 147 56.40 7.26 17.58
N ARG A 148 57.33 6.69 16.85
CA ARG A 148 58.53 6.12 17.45
C ARG A 148 59.39 7.31 17.86
N GLY A 149 59.45 7.56 19.17
CA GLY A 149 60.48 8.39 19.77
C GLY A 149 61.83 7.68 19.74
#